data_7921df50fd7a131f1ddb6062f642fe0c
#
_entry.id   7921df50fd7a131f1ddb6062f642fe0c
#
_cell.length_a   1.000
_cell.length_b   1.000
_cell.length_c   1.000
_cell.angle_alpha   90.00
_cell.angle_beta   90.00
_cell.angle_gamma   90.00
#
_symmetry.space_group_name_H-M   'P 1'
#
loop_
_entity.id
_entity.type
_entity.pdbx_description
1 polymer ?
#
loop_
_entity_poly.entity_id
_entity_poly.type
_entity_poly.pdbx_seq_one_letter_code
_entity_poly.pdbx_strand_id
1 'polypeptide(L)'
;AEKVAYFYDETKNRFLNFLKEGKPWCISRERVWGAPLPVWKCKDCGAKTIVASKKELLERAVEKPRGSFELHKPWVDRIALKCEKCGGTMCREDFVIDTWHNSGASFYARFTDEQFKMYVPVDFLTEGVDQTRGWANSLLLEYIILTGKEESPYKAFLFQGMVQDARGRKMSKSLGNVIEANKLLEKYSSDLFRFYSLRKSSPIDFINFDPNELGRRTYQVLSTLYHLNRFFLQNAEFDNFDPQKHTLEWAQREGKLKTPDLWLLSKLQDTIDTYTGELERSEFNIALASLEEFVIETLSRLYVPMVRKELWTDDPQTLDRRLAVYCALWYTLKTMALLFNPVTPYLSEALHQRVYRQLDPTLSETVSLEDWPQSAAKLKNKKVEEDFQTLFQCVSLVYAARQGAGLKRRWPLSRLVVVAPEEVLAALRSEEDLFLELANVKTAEFAIEKTKQLGNLDGWSPATEGCTEVFL
;
A
#
# COMPACT_ATOMS: atom_id res chain seq x y z
N ALA A 1 22.82 -11.09 -11.04
CA ALA A 1 21.39 -11.40 -10.82
C ALA A 1 21.14 -11.98 -9.41
N GLU A 2 21.96 -12.92 -8.92
CA GLU A 2 21.73 -13.60 -7.62
C GLU A 2 21.73 -12.66 -6.41
N LYS A 3 22.41 -11.53 -6.47
CA LYS A 3 22.50 -10.52 -5.40
C LYS A 3 21.31 -9.55 -5.37
N VAL A 4 20.37 -9.65 -6.31
CA VAL A 4 19.18 -8.80 -6.38
C VAL A 4 18.11 -9.33 -5.43
N ALA A 5 17.42 -8.44 -4.74
CA ALA A 5 16.25 -8.80 -3.96
C ALA A 5 15.04 -9.02 -4.88
N TYR A 6 14.46 -10.24 -4.87
CA TYR A 6 13.31 -10.59 -5.71
C TYR A 6 12.02 -10.78 -4.92
N PHE A 7 12.06 -10.65 -3.60
CA PHE A 7 10.95 -10.82 -2.65
C PHE A 7 10.34 -12.23 -2.61
N TYR A 8 10.17 -12.88 -3.77
CA TYR A 8 9.54 -14.20 -3.90
C TYR A 8 10.47 -15.18 -4.63
N ASP A 9 10.69 -16.35 -4.05
CA ASP A 9 11.60 -17.38 -4.60
C ASP A 9 11.11 -17.94 -5.95
N GLU A 10 9.80 -18.03 -6.16
CA GLU A 10 9.23 -18.53 -7.42
C GLU A 10 9.67 -17.67 -8.60
N THR A 11 9.50 -16.35 -8.51
CA THR A 11 9.86 -15.41 -9.58
C THR A 11 11.35 -15.27 -9.75
N LYS A 12 12.12 -15.30 -8.64
CA LYS A 12 13.58 -15.37 -8.65
C LYS A 12 14.08 -16.59 -9.42
N ASN A 13 13.61 -17.77 -9.06
CA ASN A 13 14.03 -19.02 -9.68
C ASN A 13 13.67 -19.05 -11.18
N ARG A 14 12.48 -18.56 -11.54
CA ARG A 14 12.06 -18.42 -12.93
C ARG A 14 13.04 -17.55 -13.74
N PHE A 15 13.43 -16.39 -13.21
CA PHE A 15 14.36 -15.49 -13.88
C PHE A 15 15.79 -16.08 -13.95
N LEU A 16 16.31 -16.60 -12.84
CA LEU A 16 17.65 -17.20 -12.81
C LEU A 16 17.75 -18.43 -13.74
N ASN A 17 16.74 -19.27 -13.82
CA ASN A 17 16.72 -20.40 -14.74
C ASN A 17 16.72 -19.92 -16.20
N PHE A 18 15.95 -18.88 -16.53
CA PHE A 18 15.99 -18.30 -17.86
C PHE A 18 17.38 -17.77 -18.24
N LEU A 19 18.06 -17.09 -17.32
CA LEU A 19 19.45 -16.62 -17.53
C LEU A 19 20.44 -17.78 -17.73
N LYS A 20 20.28 -18.88 -16.96
CA LYS A 20 21.13 -20.09 -17.08
C LYS A 20 20.91 -20.83 -18.42
N GLU A 21 19.73 -20.77 -19.00
CA GLU A 21 19.47 -21.34 -20.32
C GLU A 21 20.34 -20.71 -21.42
N GLY A 22 20.79 -19.45 -21.23
CA GLY A 22 21.74 -18.77 -22.12
C GLY A 22 21.29 -18.68 -23.58
N LYS A 23 19.98 -18.55 -23.82
CA LYS A 23 19.42 -18.52 -25.19
C LYS A 23 19.95 -17.32 -25.96
N PRO A 24 20.41 -17.52 -27.22
CA PRO A 24 20.87 -16.40 -28.04
C PRO A 24 19.72 -15.41 -28.30
N TRP A 25 20.05 -14.13 -28.21
CA TRP A 25 19.13 -13.05 -28.51
C TRP A 25 19.46 -12.44 -29.88
N CYS A 26 18.57 -12.63 -30.84
CA CYS A 26 18.67 -11.97 -32.14
C CYS A 26 18.22 -10.51 -31.98
N ILE A 27 19.14 -9.56 -32.17
CA ILE A 27 18.87 -8.11 -32.01
C ILE A 27 18.37 -7.43 -33.28
N SER A 28 18.28 -8.13 -34.42
CA SER A 28 17.77 -7.59 -35.68
C SER A 28 16.33 -8.03 -35.96
N ARG A 29 15.54 -7.13 -36.54
CA ARG A 29 14.14 -7.37 -36.92
C ARG A 29 13.84 -6.89 -38.32
N GLU A 30 13.10 -7.69 -39.09
CA GLU A 30 12.54 -7.32 -40.40
C GLU A 30 11.28 -6.51 -40.19
N ARG A 31 11.43 -5.20 -39.96
CA ARG A 31 10.29 -4.28 -39.74
C ARG A 31 10.55 -2.96 -40.46
N VAL A 32 9.44 -2.29 -40.80
CA VAL A 32 9.48 -0.98 -41.45
C VAL A 32 9.87 0.11 -40.46
N TRP A 33 9.34 0.07 -39.23
CA TRP A 33 9.58 1.09 -38.20
C TRP A 33 10.38 0.54 -37.01
N GLY A 34 11.29 1.34 -36.52
CA GLY A 34 12.15 1.06 -35.36
C GLY A 34 13.52 1.74 -35.50
N ALA A 35 14.37 1.64 -34.50
CA ALA A 35 15.76 2.13 -34.59
C ALA A 35 16.50 1.33 -35.68
N PRO A 36 16.98 1.98 -36.75
CA PRO A 36 17.69 1.25 -37.82
C PRO A 36 18.96 0.60 -37.34
N LEU A 37 19.20 -0.64 -37.74
CA LEU A 37 20.44 -1.34 -37.44
C LEU A 37 21.63 -0.58 -38.08
N PRO A 38 22.61 -0.09 -37.30
CA PRO A 38 23.65 0.80 -37.78
C PRO A 38 24.79 0.04 -38.45
N VAL A 39 24.45 -0.91 -39.34
CA VAL A 39 25.43 -1.76 -40.05
C VAL A 39 25.35 -1.53 -41.55
N TRP A 40 26.46 -1.18 -42.17
CA TRP A 40 26.62 -1.04 -43.61
C TRP A 40 27.44 -2.22 -44.15
N LYS A 41 27.02 -2.79 -45.27
CA LYS A 41 27.63 -3.93 -45.94
C LYS A 41 28.05 -3.52 -47.35
N CYS A 42 29.31 -3.82 -47.69
CA CYS A 42 29.83 -3.59 -49.02
C CYS A 42 29.20 -4.53 -50.04
N LYS A 43 28.75 -3.99 -51.18
CA LYS A 43 28.15 -4.78 -52.27
C LYS A 43 29.15 -5.63 -53.00
N ASP A 44 30.43 -5.17 -53.04
CA ASP A 44 31.49 -5.83 -53.85
C ASP A 44 32.23 -6.90 -53.04
N CYS A 45 32.69 -6.62 -51.84
CA CYS A 45 33.51 -7.55 -51.07
C CYS A 45 32.82 -8.11 -49.81
N GLY A 46 31.58 -7.73 -49.53
CA GLY A 46 30.82 -8.23 -48.37
C GLY A 46 31.29 -7.73 -47.01
N ALA A 47 32.31 -6.86 -46.95
CA ALA A 47 32.77 -6.29 -45.68
C ALA A 47 31.66 -5.54 -44.97
N LYS A 48 31.59 -5.65 -43.66
CA LYS A 48 30.62 -4.94 -42.83
C LYS A 48 31.31 -3.91 -41.92
N THR A 49 30.64 -2.80 -41.68
CA THR A 49 31.06 -1.78 -40.72
C THR A 49 29.89 -1.31 -39.88
N ILE A 50 30.17 -0.99 -38.62
CA ILE A 50 29.18 -0.37 -37.73
C ILE A 50 29.47 1.13 -37.70
N VAL A 51 28.39 1.94 -37.69
CA VAL A 51 28.49 3.39 -37.57
C VAL A 51 27.85 3.78 -36.22
N ALA A 52 28.69 4.31 -35.33
CA ALA A 52 28.26 4.55 -33.94
C ALA A 52 27.54 5.89 -33.71
N SER A 53 27.66 6.84 -34.63
CA SER A 53 27.07 8.17 -34.45
C SER A 53 26.63 8.83 -35.74
N LYS A 54 25.70 9.80 -35.62
CA LYS A 54 25.31 10.66 -36.74
C LYS A 54 26.50 11.44 -37.34
N LYS A 55 27.44 11.87 -36.49
CA LYS A 55 28.65 12.58 -36.91
C LYS A 55 29.51 11.69 -37.80
N GLU A 56 29.83 10.48 -37.34
CA GLU A 56 30.57 9.49 -38.11
C GLU A 56 29.86 9.14 -39.43
N LEU A 57 28.54 8.95 -39.41
CA LEU A 57 27.76 8.69 -40.60
C LEU A 57 27.92 9.77 -41.65
N LEU A 58 27.85 11.06 -41.25
CA LEU A 58 28.00 12.19 -42.14
C LEU A 58 29.46 12.38 -42.67
N GLU A 59 30.46 12.05 -41.85
CA GLU A 59 31.87 12.10 -42.24
C GLU A 59 32.21 11.04 -43.30
N ARG A 60 31.61 9.84 -43.19
CA ARG A 60 31.88 8.70 -44.06
C ARG A 60 30.89 8.59 -45.24
N ALA A 61 29.84 9.39 -45.30
CA ALA A 61 28.85 9.39 -46.37
C ALA A 61 29.52 9.81 -47.70
N VAL A 62 29.25 9.03 -48.79
CA VAL A 62 29.72 9.37 -50.14
C VAL A 62 29.09 10.68 -50.58
N GLU A 63 27.77 10.83 -50.36
CA GLU A 63 27.04 12.08 -50.55
C GLU A 63 26.38 12.51 -49.24
N LYS A 64 26.74 13.72 -48.81
CA LYS A 64 26.13 14.24 -47.55
C LYS A 64 24.70 14.71 -47.80
N PRO A 65 23.73 14.25 -46.97
CA PRO A 65 22.37 14.77 -47.08
C PRO A 65 22.33 16.27 -46.85
N ARG A 66 21.51 16.99 -47.65
CA ARG A 66 21.34 18.44 -47.53
C ARG A 66 20.35 18.76 -46.40
N GLY A 67 20.75 19.65 -45.52
CA GLY A 67 19.92 20.07 -44.36
C GLY A 67 19.79 19.01 -43.24
N SER A 68 18.73 19.10 -42.45
CA SER A 68 18.39 18.10 -41.44
C SER A 68 17.82 16.84 -42.10
N PHE A 69 18.30 15.68 -41.72
CA PHE A 69 17.74 14.40 -42.17
C PHE A 69 17.36 13.51 -41.02
N GLU A 70 16.38 12.67 -41.28
CA GLU A 70 15.83 11.70 -40.34
C GLU A 70 16.71 10.43 -40.32
N LEU A 71 17.03 9.92 -39.13
CA LEU A 71 17.81 8.69 -38.96
C LEU A 71 16.97 7.42 -39.09
N HIS A 72 15.64 7.50 -39.15
CA HIS A 72 14.79 6.34 -39.39
C HIS A 72 14.75 5.92 -40.85
N LYS A 73 14.23 4.74 -41.10
CA LYS A 73 13.87 4.27 -42.45
C LYS A 73 12.73 5.14 -43.03
N PRO A 74 12.69 5.44 -44.31
CA PRO A 74 13.63 5.05 -45.37
C PRO A 74 14.78 6.05 -45.58
N TRP A 75 14.88 7.10 -44.81
CA TRP A 75 15.84 8.21 -45.07
C TRP A 75 17.28 7.78 -44.85
N VAL A 76 17.60 7.06 -43.77
CA VAL A 76 18.96 6.58 -43.48
C VAL A 76 19.43 5.53 -44.49
N ASP A 77 18.53 4.80 -45.11
CA ASP A 77 18.84 3.76 -46.13
C ASP A 77 19.44 4.36 -47.41
N ARG A 78 19.21 5.65 -47.66
CA ARG A 78 19.73 6.38 -48.84
C ARG A 78 21.20 6.77 -48.67
N ILE A 79 21.76 6.64 -47.49
CA ILE A 79 23.13 7.05 -47.19
C ILE A 79 24.10 5.91 -47.51
N ALA A 80 24.86 6.05 -48.59
CA ALA A 80 25.94 5.13 -48.96
C ALA A 80 27.24 5.53 -48.32
N LEU A 81 28.08 4.54 -47.95
CA LEU A 81 29.45 4.76 -47.46
C LEU A 81 30.46 4.17 -48.44
N LYS A 82 31.69 4.68 -48.38
CA LYS A 82 32.81 4.11 -49.13
C LYS A 82 33.42 2.96 -48.31
N CYS A 83 33.63 1.82 -48.93
CA CYS A 83 34.25 0.67 -48.31
C CYS A 83 35.76 0.91 -48.10
N GLU A 84 36.23 0.84 -46.90
CA GLU A 84 37.65 1.00 -46.57
C GLU A 84 38.52 -0.16 -47.06
N LYS A 85 37.90 -1.37 -47.26
CA LYS A 85 38.62 -2.57 -47.70
C LYS A 85 38.87 -2.63 -49.21
N CYS A 86 37.87 -2.22 -50.02
CA CYS A 86 37.98 -2.36 -51.48
C CYS A 86 37.60 -1.08 -52.26
N GLY A 87 37.25 0.00 -51.59
CA GLY A 87 36.82 1.24 -52.21
C GLY A 87 35.39 1.23 -52.80
N GLY A 88 34.71 0.08 -52.76
CA GLY A 88 33.36 -0.08 -53.29
C GLY A 88 32.29 0.59 -52.46
N THR A 89 31.01 0.48 -52.89
CA THR A 89 29.87 1.10 -52.21
C THR A 89 29.30 0.20 -51.14
N MET A 90 29.10 0.75 -49.94
CA MET A 90 28.41 0.08 -48.82
C MET A 90 27.03 0.65 -48.68
N CYS A 91 26.04 -0.25 -48.52
CA CYS A 91 24.65 0.07 -48.20
C CYS A 91 24.29 -0.46 -46.81
N ARG A 92 23.38 0.23 -46.13
CA ARG A 92 22.89 -0.20 -44.83
C ARG A 92 22.14 -1.53 -44.96
N GLU A 93 22.27 -2.42 -43.98
CA GLU A 93 21.48 -3.66 -43.85
C GLU A 93 20.03 -3.29 -43.55
N ASP A 94 19.05 -3.89 -44.27
CA ASP A 94 17.62 -3.54 -44.19
C ASP A 94 16.92 -4.13 -42.97
N PHE A 95 17.48 -3.85 -41.79
CA PHE A 95 16.93 -4.30 -40.50
C PHE A 95 16.74 -3.12 -39.56
N VAL A 96 15.88 -3.28 -38.57
CA VAL A 96 15.79 -2.42 -37.39
C VAL A 96 16.25 -3.21 -36.16
N ILE A 97 16.67 -2.49 -35.11
CA ILE A 97 17.04 -3.09 -33.84
C ILE A 97 15.79 -3.55 -33.10
N ASP A 98 15.89 -4.65 -32.35
CA ASP A 98 14.84 -5.13 -31.46
C ASP A 98 14.46 -4.05 -30.43
N THR A 99 13.17 -3.83 -30.22
CA THR A 99 12.64 -2.91 -29.22
C THR A 99 13.16 -3.18 -27.81
N TRP A 100 13.45 -4.46 -27.48
CA TRP A 100 14.01 -4.83 -26.20
C TRP A 100 15.44 -4.31 -25.98
N HIS A 101 16.22 -4.11 -27.06
CA HIS A 101 17.49 -3.40 -26.98
C HIS A 101 17.26 -1.92 -26.57
N ASN A 102 16.34 -1.23 -27.24
CA ASN A 102 16.03 0.15 -26.87
C ASN A 102 15.56 0.28 -25.42
N SER A 103 14.76 -0.68 -24.97
CA SER A 103 14.30 -0.74 -23.58
C SER A 103 15.43 -1.05 -22.59
N GLY A 104 16.33 -1.97 -22.94
CA GLY A 104 17.50 -2.31 -22.13
C GLY A 104 18.49 -1.15 -22.01
N ALA A 105 18.63 -0.34 -23.09
CA ALA A 105 19.46 0.85 -23.10
C ALA A 105 18.83 2.08 -22.41
N SER A 106 17.63 1.97 -21.84
CA SER A 106 16.86 3.11 -21.33
C SER A 106 17.60 3.96 -20.29
N PHE A 107 18.40 3.35 -19.39
CA PHE A 107 19.17 4.09 -18.39
C PHE A 107 20.26 4.95 -19.03
N TYR A 108 20.91 4.45 -20.09
CA TYR A 108 21.93 5.22 -20.83
C TYR A 108 21.31 6.33 -21.66
N ALA A 109 20.13 6.11 -22.21
CA ALA A 109 19.40 7.11 -22.98
C ALA A 109 18.82 8.24 -22.10
N ARG A 110 18.51 7.94 -20.82
CA ARG A 110 17.80 8.86 -19.91
C ARG A 110 18.73 9.72 -19.08
N PHE A 111 19.85 9.17 -18.61
CA PHE A 111 20.71 9.82 -17.63
C PHE A 111 21.97 10.42 -18.27
N THR A 112 22.45 11.55 -17.73
CA THR A 112 23.83 11.99 -17.96
C THR A 112 24.80 11.05 -17.23
N ASP A 113 26.09 11.14 -17.54
CA ASP A 113 27.11 10.30 -16.89
C ASP A 113 27.13 10.48 -15.36
N GLU A 114 26.92 11.71 -14.87
CA GLU A 114 26.82 12.00 -13.43
C GLU A 114 25.56 11.40 -12.83
N GLN A 115 24.41 11.57 -13.48
CA GLN A 115 23.14 10.98 -13.04
C GLN A 115 23.20 9.46 -13.06
N PHE A 116 23.81 8.87 -14.09
CA PHE A 116 23.98 7.42 -14.16
C PHE A 116 24.78 6.88 -12.97
N LYS A 117 25.89 7.53 -12.61
CA LYS A 117 26.70 7.16 -11.44
C LYS A 117 25.94 7.34 -10.13
N MET A 118 25.04 8.31 -10.06
CA MET A 118 24.24 8.62 -8.86
C MET A 118 23.06 7.64 -8.67
N TYR A 119 22.37 7.30 -9.75
CA TYR A 119 21.08 6.60 -9.68
C TYR A 119 21.15 5.11 -10.06
N VAL A 120 22.21 4.65 -10.69
CA VAL A 120 22.36 3.24 -11.08
C VAL A 120 23.45 2.57 -10.24
N PRO A 121 23.13 1.44 -9.55
CA PRO A 121 21.90 0.66 -9.63
C PRO A 121 20.70 1.35 -8.96
N VAL A 122 19.53 1.32 -9.63
CA VAL A 122 18.29 1.84 -9.06
C VAL A 122 17.81 0.97 -7.89
N ASP A 123 17.10 1.58 -6.94
CA ASP A 123 16.72 0.88 -5.71
C ASP A 123 15.67 -0.19 -5.95
N PHE A 124 14.62 0.11 -6.74
CA PHE A 124 13.49 -0.78 -6.93
C PHE A 124 12.91 -0.69 -8.35
N LEU A 125 12.63 -1.85 -8.96
CA LEU A 125 11.88 -1.98 -10.20
C LEU A 125 10.72 -2.95 -10.02
N THR A 126 9.66 -2.76 -10.79
CA THR A 126 8.51 -3.65 -10.80
C THR A 126 7.92 -3.78 -12.21
N GLU A 127 7.56 -5.01 -12.57
CA GLU A 127 6.95 -5.36 -13.86
C GLU A 127 6.18 -6.67 -13.76
N GLY A 128 5.40 -6.99 -14.78
CA GLY A 128 4.74 -8.29 -14.88
C GLY A 128 5.74 -9.46 -14.96
N VAL A 129 5.32 -10.62 -14.50
CA VAL A 129 6.16 -11.84 -14.45
C VAL A 129 6.65 -12.31 -15.84
N ASP A 130 6.01 -11.89 -16.93
CA ASP A 130 6.46 -12.13 -18.30
C ASP A 130 7.77 -11.39 -18.63
N GLN A 131 8.08 -10.31 -17.91
CA GLN A 131 9.29 -9.51 -18.09
C GLN A 131 10.58 -10.18 -17.58
N THR A 132 10.48 -11.32 -16.93
CA THR A 132 11.63 -12.22 -16.71
C THR A 132 12.31 -12.61 -18.03
N ARG A 133 11.58 -12.61 -19.15
CA ARG A 133 12.06 -12.88 -20.52
C ARG A 133 12.06 -11.62 -21.42
N GLY A 134 11.79 -10.46 -20.86
CA GLY A 134 11.72 -9.18 -21.55
C GLY A 134 12.68 -8.17 -20.93
N TRP A 135 12.14 -7.06 -20.43
CA TRP A 135 12.91 -5.90 -20.00
C TRP A 135 13.90 -6.20 -18.88
N ALA A 136 13.56 -6.98 -17.88
CA ALA A 136 14.47 -7.33 -16.78
C ALA A 136 15.77 -7.99 -17.31
N ASN A 137 15.62 -8.88 -18.31
CA ASN A 137 16.74 -9.55 -18.94
C ASN A 137 17.57 -8.60 -19.84
N SER A 138 16.92 -7.84 -20.74
CA SER A 138 17.63 -6.95 -21.66
C SER A 138 18.37 -5.85 -20.89
N LEU A 139 17.75 -5.27 -19.86
CA LEU A 139 18.36 -4.26 -19.00
C LEU A 139 19.63 -4.79 -18.30
N LEU A 140 19.55 -6.02 -17.74
CA LEU A 140 20.68 -6.65 -17.07
C LEU A 140 21.83 -6.95 -18.06
N LEU A 141 21.53 -7.54 -19.21
CA LEU A 141 22.54 -7.92 -20.20
C LEU A 141 23.24 -6.69 -20.78
N GLU A 142 22.49 -5.65 -21.13
CA GLU A 142 23.07 -4.43 -21.69
C GLU A 142 23.88 -3.66 -20.68
N TYR A 143 23.46 -3.63 -19.41
CA TYR A 143 24.25 -3.03 -18.35
C TYR A 143 25.64 -3.72 -18.24
N ILE A 144 25.66 -5.05 -18.22
CA ILE A 144 26.92 -5.81 -18.15
C ILE A 144 27.79 -5.55 -19.38
N ILE A 145 27.21 -5.56 -20.58
CA ILE A 145 27.93 -5.33 -21.84
C ILE A 145 28.53 -3.92 -21.88
N LEU A 146 27.74 -2.90 -21.50
CA LEU A 146 28.16 -1.50 -21.63
C LEU A 146 29.11 -1.06 -20.52
N THR A 147 28.99 -1.60 -19.32
CA THR A 147 29.85 -1.21 -18.18
C THR A 147 31.02 -2.13 -17.96
N GLY A 148 30.98 -3.37 -18.44
CA GLY A 148 31.94 -4.43 -18.11
C GLY A 148 31.88 -4.90 -16.66
N LYS A 149 30.86 -4.48 -15.88
CA LYS A 149 30.68 -4.82 -14.46
C LYS A 149 29.86 -6.06 -14.28
N GLU A 150 30.26 -6.94 -13.36
CA GLU A 150 29.50 -8.12 -12.94
C GLU A 150 28.44 -7.77 -11.85
N GLU A 151 27.70 -6.70 -12.08
CA GLU A 151 26.68 -6.16 -11.18
C GLU A 151 25.32 -6.10 -11.87
N SER A 152 24.26 -5.87 -11.09
CA SER A 152 22.91 -5.59 -11.61
C SER A 152 22.66 -4.09 -11.69
N PRO A 153 21.94 -3.58 -12.71
CA PRO A 153 21.53 -2.18 -12.76
C PRO A 153 20.40 -1.84 -11.77
N TYR A 154 19.90 -2.81 -11.02
CA TYR A 154 18.86 -2.66 -10.00
C TYR A 154 19.19 -3.49 -8.76
N LYS A 155 18.81 -2.96 -7.57
CA LYS A 155 19.01 -3.62 -6.27
C LYS A 155 17.86 -4.58 -5.95
N ALA A 156 16.63 -4.21 -6.32
CA ALA A 156 15.43 -5.02 -6.11
C ALA A 156 14.55 -5.05 -7.36
N PHE A 157 13.89 -6.19 -7.59
CA PHE A 157 12.94 -6.36 -8.70
C PHE A 157 11.72 -7.18 -8.24
N LEU A 158 10.54 -6.56 -8.23
CA LEU A 158 9.27 -7.24 -7.98
C LEU A 158 8.62 -7.65 -9.30
N PHE A 159 8.51 -8.94 -9.55
CA PHE A 159 7.73 -9.48 -10.66
C PHE A 159 6.29 -9.71 -10.21
N GLN A 160 5.34 -9.03 -10.85
CA GLN A 160 3.93 -9.08 -10.50
C GLN A 160 3.16 -10.11 -11.31
N GLY A 161 2.07 -10.61 -10.71
CA GLY A 161 1.06 -11.41 -11.41
C GLY A 161 0.31 -10.61 -12.47
N MET A 162 -0.54 -11.31 -13.25
CA MET A 162 -1.31 -10.70 -14.33
C MET A 162 -2.74 -10.44 -13.90
N VAL A 163 -3.37 -9.43 -14.49
CA VAL A 163 -4.79 -9.13 -14.29
C VAL A 163 -5.63 -9.87 -15.32
N GLN A 164 -6.64 -10.61 -14.85
CA GLN A 164 -7.58 -11.39 -15.64
C GLN A 164 -9.01 -10.83 -15.47
N ASP A 165 -9.94 -11.25 -16.30
CA ASP A 165 -11.35 -10.90 -16.09
C ASP A 165 -11.91 -11.62 -14.84
N ALA A 166 -13.13 -11.26 -14.42
CA ALA A 166 -13.79 -11.85 -13.24
C ALA A 166 -13.94 -13.38 -13.27
N ARG A 167 -13.76 -14.01 -14.45
CA ARG A 167 -13.81 -15.46 -14.66
C ARG A 167 -12.43 -16.10 -14.76
N GLY A 168 -11.36 -15.37 -14.50
CA GLY A 168 -9.98 -15.85 -14.59
C GLY A 168 -9.46 -16.02 -16.02
N ARG A 169 -10.06 -15.35 -17.01
CA ARG A 169 -9.61 -15.41 -18.41
C ARG A 169 -8.76 -14.19 -18.75
N LYS A 170 -7.74 -14.42 -19.58
CA LYS A 170 -6.93 -13.32 -20.11
C LYS A 170 -7.82 -12.30 -20.84
N MET A 171 -7.66 -11.03 -20.50
CA MET A 171 -8.35 -9.94 -21.18
C MET A 171 -7.73 -9.70 -22.57
N SER A 172 -8.57 -9.65 -23.60
CA SER A 172 -8.15 -9.33 -24.96
C SER A 172 -9.27 -8.64 -25.75
N LYS A 173 -8.91 -7.80 -26.70
CA LYS A 173 -9.87 -7.12 -27.59
C LYS A 173 -10.71 -8.11 -28.39
N SER A 174 -10.11 -9.24 -28.82
CA SER A 174 -10.79 -10.27 -29.60
C SER A 174 -11.85 -11.03 -28.80
N LEU A 175 -11.69 -11.14 -27.48
CA LEU A 175 -12.69 -11.76 -26.59
C LEU A 175 -13.74 -10.76 -26.08
N GLY A 176 -13.57 -9.45 -26.35
CA GLY A 176 -14.48 -8.41 -25.89
C GLY A 176 -14.58 -8.24 -24.37
N ASN A 177 -13.62 -8.79 -23.62
CA ASN A 177 -13.61 -8.77 -22.15
C ASN A 177 -12.61 -7.75 -21.57
N VAL A 178 -12.12 -6.82 -22.39
CA VAL A 178 -11.24 -5.72 -21.95
C VAL A 178 -12.03 -4.69 -21.19
N ILE A 179 -11.52 -4.30 -20.03
CA ILE A 179 -12.06 -3.19 -19.23
C ILE A 179 -11.22 -1.94 -19.56
N GLU A 180 -11.88 -0.93 -20.11
CA GLU A 180 -11.23 0.34 -20.42
C GLU A 180 -11.01 1.18 -19.16
N ALA A 181 -9.76 1.54 -18.87
CA ALA A 181 -9.39 2.27 -17.67
C ALA A 181 -10.15 3.60 -17.53
N ASN A 182 -10.31 4.38 -18.60
CA ASN A 182 -11.03 5.66 -18.54
C ASN A 182 -12.49 5.47 -18.11
N LYS A 183 -13.21 4.50 -18.69
CA LYS A 183 -14.60 4.20 -18.30
C LYS A 183 -14.71 3.70 -16.86
N LEU A 184 -13.69 2.97 -16.38
CA LEU A 184 -13.64 2.55 -14.99
C LEU A 184 -13.48 3.76 -14.06
N LEU A 185 -12.59 4.70 -14.40
CA LEU A 185 -12.30 5.89 -13.60
C LEU A 185 -13.41 6.95 -13.67
N GLU A 186 -14.27 6.94 -14.69
CA GLU A 186 -15.50 7.74 -14.72
C GLU A 186 -16.51 7.30 -13.63
N LYS A 187 -16.52 6.02 -13.29
CA LYS A 187 -17.45 5.44 -12.30
C LYS A 187 -16.85 5.33 -10.91
N TYR A 188 -15.57 5.03 -10.81
CA TYR A 188 -14.85 4.81 -9.55
C TYR A 188 -13.62 5.70 -9.49
N SER A 189 -13.26 6.18 -8.30
CA SER A 189 -12.02 6.95 -8.13
C SER A 189 -10.78 6.10 -8.36
N SER A 190 -9.69 6.74 -8.77
CA SER A 190 -8.39 6.07 -8.89
C SER A 190 -7.91 5.48 -7.56
N ASP A 191 -8.20 6.12 -6.43
CA ASP A 191 -7.84 5.61 -5.11
C ASP A 191 -8.54 4.28 -4.79
N LEU A 192 -9.82 4.13 -5.16
CA LEU A 192 -10.52 2.86 -5.02
C LEU A 192 -9.85 1.75 -5.84
N PHE A 193 -9.49 2.06 -7.10
CA PHE A 193 -8.82 1.09 -7.96
C PHE A 193 -7.44 0.72 -7.41
N ARG A 194 -6.63 1.70 -6.97
CA ARG A 194 -5.29 1.49 -6.42
C ARG A 194 -5.34 0.64 -5.15
N PHE A 195 -6.20 1.02 -4.19
CA PHE A 195 -6.37 0.26 -2.95
C PHE A 195 -6.84 -1.17 -3.22
N TYR A 196 -7.85 -1.36 -4.06
CA TYR A 196 -8.34 -2.68 -4.43
C TYR A 196 -7.23 -3.55 -5.04
N SER A 197 -6.51 -3.01 -6.03
CA SER A 197 -5.49 -3.77 -6.78
C SER A 197 -4.35 -4.25 -5.90
N LEU A 198 -3.91 -3.44 -4.93
CA LEU A 198 -2.86 -3.81 -3.99
C LEU A 198 -3.36 -4.68 -2.83
N ARG A 199 -4.66 -4.57 -2.47
CA ARG A 199 -5.25 -5.30 -1.34
C ARG A 199 -5.76 -6.69 -1.70
N LYS A 200 -6.13 -6.92 -2.97
CA LYS A 200 -6.91 -8.09 -3.41
C LYS A 200 -6.18 -9.42 -3.21
N SER A 201 -4.90 -9.48 -3.49
CA SER A 201 -4.09 -10.71 -3.45
C SER A 201 -2.61 -10.39 -3.29
N SER A 202 -1.78 -11.42 -3.08
CA SER A 202 -0.33 -11.27 -3.12
C SER A 202 0.12 -10.67 -4.46
N PRO A 203 1.17 -9.82 -4.47
CA PRO A 203 1.68 -9.20 -5.70
C PRO A 203 2.02 -10.18 -6.83
N ILE A 204 2.43 -11.40 -6.52
CA ILE A 204 2.77 -12.41 -7.54
C ILE A 204 1.56 -13.17 -8.08
N ASP A 205 0.41 -13.08 -7.41
CA ASP A 205 -0.80 -13.80 -7.82
C ASP A 205 -1.51 -13.12 -8.99
N PHE A 206 -2.22 -13.92 -9.76
CA PHE A 206 -3.09 -13.42 -10.81
C PHE A 206 -4.37 -12.86 -10.18
N ILE A 207 -4.72 -11.62 -10.53
CA ILE A 207 -5.91 -10.96 -10.03
C ILE A 207 -7.09 -11.21 -10.97
N ASN A 208 -8.14 -11.85 -10.45
CA ASN A 208 -9.45 -11.90 -11.12
C ASN A 208 -10.19 -10.59 -10.80
N PHE A 209 -10.21 -9.67 -11.76
CA PHE A 209 -10.72 -8.31 -11.56
C PHE A 209 -12.21 -8.22 -11.87
N ASP A 210 -13.01 -7.93 -10.84
CA ASP A 210 -14.43 -7.57 -10.95
C ASP A 210 -14.62 -6.09 -10.55
N PRO A 211 -14.98 -5.19 -11.48
CA PRO A 211 -15.23 -3.79 -11.17
C PRO A 211 -16.27 -3.54 -10.08
N ASN A 212 -17.24 -4.46 -9.90
CA ASN A 212 -18.28 -4.29 -8.90
C ASN A 212 -17.76 -4.44 -7.46
N GLU A 213 -16.62 -5.08 -7.26
CA GLU A 213 -16.00 -5.21 -5.94
C GLU A 213 -15.45 -3.87 -5.43
N LEU A 214 -15.11 -2.94 -6.33
CA LEU A 214 -14.63 -1.59 -5.96
C LEU A 214 -15.63 -0.82 -5.10
N GLY A 215 -16.93 -0.99 -5.36
CA GLY A 215 -18.02 -0.35 -4.61
C GLY A 215 -18.41 -1.05 -3.30
N ARG A 216 -17.71 -2.09 -2.88
CA ARG A 216 -18.01 -2.88 -1.69
C ARG A 216 -17.05 -2.55 -0.54
N ARG A 217 -16.26 -3.53 -0.13
CA ARG A 217 -15.34 -3.39 1.03
C ARG A 217 -14.33 -2.27 0.86
N THR A 218 -13.74 -2.11 -0.33
CA THR A 218 -12.80 -1.03 -0.63
C THR A 218 -13.42 0.35 -0.41
N TYR A 219 -14.63 0.57 -0.97
CA TYR A 219 -15.36 1.80 -0.73
C TYR A 219 -15.69 2.02 0.75
N GLN A 220 -16.08 0.96 1.47
CA GLN A 220 -16.36 1.03 2.91
C GLN A 220 -15.13 1.54 3.68
N VAL A 221 -13.93 1.02 3.40
CA VAL A 221 -12.71 1.45 4.10
C VAL A 221 -12.44 2.94 3.87
N LEU A 222 -12.36 3.37 2.62
CA LEU A 222 -12.02 4.76 2.29
C LEU A 222 -13.11 5.74 2.74
N SER A 223 -14.38 5.40 2.58
CA SER A 223 -15.48 6.24 3.07
C SER A 223 -15.51 6.31 4.58
N THR A 224 -15.21 5.22 5.29
CA THR A 224 -15.10 5.24 6.76
C THR A 224 -13.98 6.18 7.21
N LEU A 225 -12.80 6.09 6.62
CA LEU A 225 -11.69 7.00 6.92
C LEU A 225 -12.09 8.46 6.70
N TYR A 226 -12.76 8.76 5.58
CA TYR A 226 -13.27 10.10 5.29
C TYR A 226 -14.27 10.58 6.35
N HIS A 227 -15.26 9.74 6.72
CA HIS A 227 -16.27 10.13 7.69
C HIS A 227 -15.72 10.25 9.12
N LEU A 228 -14.73 9.47 9.51
CA LEU A 228 -14.02 9.62 10.79
C LEU A 228 -13.32 10.96 10.87
N ASN A 229 -12.65 11.38 9.80
CA ASN A 229 -12.02 12.71 9.73
C ASN A 229 -13.06 13.85 9.80
N ARG A 230 -14.21 13.69 9.13
CA ARG A 230 -15.29 14.68 9.23
C ARG A 230 -15.90 14.73 10.64
N PHE A 231 -16.11 13.59 11.25
CA PHE A 231 -16.57 13.51 12.64
C PHE A 231 -15.61 14.21 13.58
N PHE A 232 -14.31 13.93 13.46
CA PHE A 232 -13.27 14.61 14.25
C PHE A 232 -13.31 16.13 14.03
N LEU A 233 -13.26 16.61 12.79
CA LEU A 233 -13.21 18.04 12.48
C LEU A 233 -14.42 18.79 13.05
N GLN A 234 -15.64 18.27 12.87
CA GLN A 234 -16.86 18.91 13.35
C GLN A 234 -16.89 19.08 14.88
N ASN A 235 -16.40 18.10 15.63
CA ASN A 235 -16.32 18.18 17.09
C ASN A 235 -15.15 19.07 17.54
N ALA A 236 -14.00 18.98 16.89
CA ALA A 236 -12.82 19.78 17.17
C ALA A 236 -13.09 21.29 16.96
N GLU A 237 -13.79 21.66 15.88
CA GLU A 237 -14.19 23.04 15.61
C GLU A 237 -15.19 23.57 16.66
N PHE A 238 -16.12 22.73 17.11
CA PHE A 238 -17.09 23.11 18.14
C PHE A 238 -16.43 23.52 19.46
N ASP A 239 -15.40 22.78 19.88
CA ASP A 239 -14.65 23.03 21.12
C ASP A 239 -13.42 23.94 20.94
N ASN A 240 -13.21 24.50 19.75
CA ASN A 240 -12.04 25.33 19.40
C ASN A 240 -10.71 24.61 19.68
N PHE A 241 -10.63 23.34 19.29
CA PHE A 241 -9.41 22.55 19.43
C PHE A 241 -8.26 23.16 18.61
N ASP A 242 -7.13 23.37 19.28
CA ASP A 242 -5.90 23.89 18.67
C ASP A 242 -4.80 22.83 18.81
N PRO A 243 -4.38 22.15 17.73
CA PRO A 243 -3.41 21.07 17.79
C PRO A 243 -1.99 21.52 18.20
N GLN A 244 -1.70 22.84 18.15
CA GLN A 244 -0.42 23.38 18.63
C GLN A 244 -0.40 23.54 20.14
N LYS A 245 -1.55 23.76 20.76
CA LYS A 245 -1.69 23.86 22.21
C LYS A 245 -2.05 22.55 22.88
N HIS A 246 -3.03 21.85 22.26
CA HIS A 246 -3.56 20.60 22.79
C HIS A 246 -2.82 19.43 22.11
N THR A 247 -1.58 19.16 22.56
CA THR A 247 -0.75 18.05 22.08
C THR A 247 -0.97 16.78 22.89
N LEU A 248 -0.47 15.63 22.43
CA LEU A 248 -0.48 14.41 23.24
C LEU A 248 0.30 14.57 24.53
N GLU A 249 1.42 15.30 24.50
CA GLU A 249 2.22 15.61 25.70
C GLU A 249 1.44 16.45 26.68
N TRP A 250 0.66 17.43 26.21
CA TRP A 250 -0.26 18.18 27.05
C TRP A 250 -1.28 17.26 27.71
N ALA A 251 -1.98 16.43 26.92
CA ALA A 251 -3.02 15.55 27.43
C ALA A 251 -2.48 14.51 28.45
N GLN A 252 -1.24 14.02 28.24
CA GLN A 252 -0.55 13.14 29.19
C GLN A 252 -0.18 13.86 30.50
N ARG A 253 0.43 15.05 30.39
CA ARG A 253 0.85 15.84 31.56
C ARG A 253 -0.33 16.22 32.44
N GLU A 254 -1.44 16.61 31.83
CA GLU A 254 -2.67 16.98 32.55
C GLU A 254 -3.50 15.76 33.02
N GLY A 255 -3.03 14.51 32.71
CA GLY A 255 -3.71 13.30 33.15
C GLY A 255 -5.12 13.12 32.54
N LYS A 256 -5.36 13.67 31.34
CA LYS A 256 -6.70 13.69 30.72
C LYS A 256 -6.94 12.52 29.74
N LEU A 257 -5.88 11.78 29.37
CA LEU A 257 -6.04 10.55 28.59
C LEU A 257 -6.60 9.44 29.49
N LYS A 258 -7.62 8.77 29.01
CA LYS A 258 -8.16 7.56 29.63
C LYS A 258 -7.62 6.29 28.94
N THR A 259 -7.87 5.15 29.56
CA THR A 259 -7.41 3.85 29.06
C THR A 259 -7.82 3.55 27.61
N PRO A 260 -9.05 3.91 27.14
CA PRO A 260 -9.38 3.78 25.72
C PRO A 260 -8.45 4.55 24.78
N ASP A 261 -8.02 5.76 25.18
CA ASP A 261 -7.10 6.57 24.38
C ASP A 261 -5.71 5.92 24.31
N LEU A 262 -5.22 5.43 25.46
CA LEU A 262 -3.94 4.73 25.56
C LEU A 262 -3.95 3.43 24.74
N TRP A 263 -5.08 2.70 24.76
CA TRP A 263 -5.28 1.52 23.93
C TRP A 263 -5.24 1.87 22.44
N LEU A 264 -5.97 2.90 21.99
CA LEU A 264 -5.95 3.33 20.60
C LEU A 264 -4.53 3.72 20.15
N LEU A 265 -3.84 4.53 20.97
CA LEU A 265 -2.49 4.98 20.65
C LEU A 265 -1.49 3.81 20.57
N SER A 266 -1.62 2.81 21.45
CA SER A 266 -0.79 1.61 21.40
C SER A 266 -1.07 0.78 20.15
N LYS A 267 -2.34 0.51 19.82
CA LYS A 267 -2.75 -0.20 18.59
C LYS A 267 -2.27 0.50 17.32
N LEU A 268 -2.23 1.83 17.32
CA LEU A 268 -1.70 2.61 16.20
C LEU A 268 -0.21 2.34 15.98
N GLN A 269 0.60 2.26 17.08
CA GLN A 269 2.03 1.99 16.96
C GLN A 269 2.30 0.62 16.32
N ASP A 270 1.56 -0.40 16.72
CA ASP A 270 1.68 -1.73 16.14
C ASP A 270 1.25 -1.73 14.66
N THR A 271 0.24 -0.93 14.31
CA THR A 271 -0.22 -0.77 12.92
C THR A 271 0.85 -0.10 12.06
N ILE A 272 1.52 0.95 12.57
CA ILE A 272 2.63 1.62 11.88
C ILE A 272 3.76 0.62 11.59
N ASP A 273 4.17 -0.16 12.59
CA ASP A 273 5.26 -1.14 12.43
C ASP A 273 4.89 -2.24 11.44
N THR A 274 3.68 -2.80 11.58
CA THR A 274 3.19 -3.86 10.69
C THR A 274 3.10 -3.35 9.26
N TYR A 275 2.44 -2.22 9.05
CA TYR A 275 2.26 -1.65 7.71
C TYR A 275 3.61 -1.34 7.04
N THR A 276 4.51 -0.66 7.74
CA THR A 276 5.84 -0.31 7.22
C THR A 276 6.65 -1.56 6.89
N GLY A 277 6.71 -2.53 7.82
CA GLY A 277 7.47 -3.76 7.60
C GLY A 277 6.92 -4.62 6.46
N GLU A 278 5.60 -4.67 6.26
CA GLU A 278 5.01 -5.42 5.15
C GLU A 278 5.23 -4.70 3.81
N LEU A 279 5.20 -3.35 3.77
CA LEU A 279 5.56 -2.60 2.57
C LEU A 279 7.02 -2.84 2.16
N GLU A 280 7.95 -2.86 3.11
CA GLU A 280 9.37 -3.14 2.84
C GLU A 280 9.59 -4.54 2.28
N ARG A 281 8.75 -5.51 2.68
CA ARG A 281 8.75 -6.87 2.14
C ARG A 281 7.98 -7.01 0.82
N SER A 282 7.38 -5.92 0.32
CA SER A 282 6.47 -5.93 -0.84
C SER A 282 5.21 -6.80 -0.65
N GLU A 283 4.79 -7.04 0.60
CA GLU A 283 3.55 -7.75 0.96
C GLU A 283 2.37 -6.75 1.05
N PHE A 284 2.07 -6.10 -0.07
CA PHE A 284 1.12 -4.98 -0.12
C PHE A 284 -0.29 -5.34 0.35
N ASN A 285 -0.75 -6.54 0.05
CA ASN A 285 -2.06 -7.03 0.47
C ASN A 285 -2.16 -7.20 2.00
N ILE A 286 -1.09 -7.65 2.65
CA ILE A 286 -1.01 -7.79 4.11
C ILE A 286 -0.89 -6.40 4.75
N ALA A 287 -0.01 -5.55 4.21
CA ALA A 287 0.12 -4.16 4.64
C ALA A 287 -1.24 -3.46 4.66
N LEU A 288 -1.97 -3.46 3.54
CA LEU A 288 -3.28 -2.82 3.44
C LEU A 288 -4.36 -3.48 4.29
N ALA A 289 -4.24 -4.79 4.58
CA ALA A 289 -5.14 -5.46 5.53
C ALA A 289 -5.03 -4.86 6.93
N SER A 290 -3.81 -4.52 7.39
CA SER A 290 -3.60 -3.91 8.70
C SER A 290 -4.24 -2.51 8.80
N LEU A 291 -4.15 -1.69 7.75
CA LEU A 291 -4.83 -0.39 7.71
C LEU A 291 -6.35 -0.53 7.67
N GLU A 292 -6.86 -1.48 6.88
CA GLU A 292 -8.29 -1.78 6.78
C GLU A 292 -8.85 -2.20 8.14
N GLU A 293 -8.18 -3.12 8.84
CA GLU A 293 -8.56 -3.58 10.17
C GLU A 293 -8.55 -2.44 11.17
N PHE A 294 -7.49 -1.64 11.19
CA PHE A 294 -7.38 -0.51 12.10
C PHE A 294 -8.51 0.52 11.89
N VAL A 295 -8.78 0.92 10.65
CA VAL A 295 -9.84 1.91 10.36
C VAL A 295 -11.22 1.38 10.71
N ILE A 296 -11.53 0.14 10.31
CA ILE A 296 -12.89 -0.40 10.46
C ILE A 296 -13.13 -0.96 11.85
N GLU A 297 -12.26 -1.86 12.31
CA GLU A 297 -12.50 -2.58 13.57
C GLU A 297 -12.04 -1.77 14.77
N THR A 298 -10.79 -1.30 14.77
CA THR A 298 -10.21 -0.61 15.92
C THR A 298 -10.82 0.79 16.11
N LEU A 299 -10.73 1.63 15.09
CA LEU A 299 -11.10 3.03 15.21
C LEU A 299 -12.62 3.24 15.12
N SER A 300 -13.27 2.74 14.04
CA SER A 300 -14.67 3.01 13.78
C SER A 300 -15.64 2.18 14.67
N ARG A 301 -15.36 0.88 14.83
CA ARG A 301 -16.28 -0.01 15.57
C ARG A 301 -16.04 -0.06 17.07
N LEU A 302 -14.80 0.17 17.52
CA LEU A 302 -14.48 0.07 18.94
C LEU A 302 -14.24 1.45 19.56
N TYR A 303 -13.21 2.19 19.14
CA TYR A 303 -12.81 3.42 19.82
C TYR A 303 -13.86 4.54 19.76
N VAL A 304 -14.36 4.87 18.58
CA VAL A 304 -15.34 5.97 18.44
C VAL A 304 -16.60 5.74 19.26
N PRO A 305 -17.21 4.55 19.31
CA PRO A 305 -18.32 4.27 20.23
C PRO A 305 -17.98 4.47 21.69
N MET A 306 -16.79 4.12 22.15
CA MET A 306 -16.36 4.30 23.56
C MET A 306 -16.29 5.76 23.98
N VAL A 307 -15.84 6.66 23.08
CA VAL A 307 -15.66 8.08 23.41
C VAL A 307 -16.82 8.98 22.97
N ARG A 308 -17.75 8.45 22.16
CA ARG A 308 -18.83 9.24 21.53
C ARG A 308 -19.68 10.01 22.54
N LYS A 309 -20.05 9.39 23.65
CA LYS A 309 -20.86 10.04 24.68
C LYS A 309 -20.13 11.22 25.34
N GLU A 310 -18.83 11.06 25.53
CA GLU A 310 -18.00 12.13 26.08
C GLU A 310 -17.90 13.34 25.13
N LEU A 311 -17.97 13.12 23.83
CA LEU A 311 -17.90 14.17 22.81
C LEU A 311 -19.24 14.88 22.57
N TRP A 312 -20.38 14.29 22.99
CA TRP A 312 -21.71 14.83 22.74
C TRP A 312 -22.25 15.62 23.94
N THR A 313 -21.39 16.26 24.69
CA THR A 313 -21.77 17.16 25.79
C THR A 313 -21.14 18.53 25.55
N ASP A 314 -21.86 19.57 25.96
CA ASP A 314 -21.42 20.97 25.97
C ASP A 314 -21.00 21.45 27.38
N ASP A 315 -20.94 20.53 28.36
CA ASP A 315 -20.51 20.85 29.73
C ASP A 315 -19.08 21.37 29.76
N PRO A 316 -18.87 22.61 30.18
CA PRO A 316 -17.52 23.22 30.29
C PRO A 316 -16.58 22.43 31.20
N GLN A 317 -17.09 21.72 32.21
CA GLN A 317 -16.28 20.94 33.15
C GLN A 317 -15.62 19.72 32.50
N THR A 318 -16.17 19.24 31.37
CA THR A 318 -15.64 18.09 30.60
C THR A 318 -14.79 18.51 29.39
N LEU A 319 -14.57 19.82 29.17
CA LEU A 319 -13.84 20.33 28.00
C LEU A 319 -12.44 19.75 27.88
N ASP A 320 -11.64 19.77 28.97
CA ASP A 320 -10.27 19.21 28.93
C ASP A 320 -10.27 17.73 28.53
N ARG A 321 -11.28 16.97 28.97
CA ARG A 321 -11.41 15.56 28.56
C ARG A 321 -11.72 15.43 27.07
N ARG A 322 -12.63 16.25 26.54
CA ARG A 322 -12.93 16.27 25.09
C ARG A 322 -11.71 16.65 24.27
N LEU A 323 -10.97 17.69 24.72
CA LEU A 323 -9.73 18.10 24.08
C LEU A 323 -8.68 16.97 24.07
N ALA A 324 -8.58 16.18 25.14
CA ALA A 324 -7.68 15.02 25.18
C ALA A 324 -8.09 13.92 24.18
N VAL A 325 -9.39 13.66 24.00
CA VAL A 325 -9.89 12.77 22.93
C VAL A 325 -9.51 13.31 21.55
N TYR A 326 -9.63 14.64 21.35
CA TYR A 326 -9.21 15.24 20.08
C TYR A 326 -7.71 15.13 19.85
N CYS A 327 -6.86 15.22 20.89
CA CYS A 327 -5.42 14.95 20.75
C CYS A 327 -5.17 13.52 20.23
N ALA A 328 -5.82 12.52 20.82
CA ALA A 328 -5.68 11.13 20.39
C ALA A 328 -6.19 10.91 18.95
N LEU A 329 -7.35 11.49 18.61
CA LEU A 329 -7.92 11.42 17.26
C LEU A 329 -7.08 12.18 16.24
N TRP A 330 -6.60 13.38 16.55
CA TRP A 330 -5.71 14.16 15.69
C TRP A 330 -4.47 13.39 15.32
N TYR A 331 -3.76 12.87 16.32
CA TYR A 331 -2.55 12.09 16.12
C TYR A 331 -2.84 10.84 15.29
N THR A 332 -3.90 10.10 15.63
CA THR A 332 -4.27 8.87 14.95
C THR A 332 -4.70 9.09 13.51
N LEU A 333 -5.63 10.02 13.26
CA LEU A 333 -6.20 10.24 11.94
C LEU A 333 -5.20 10.89 10.97
N LYS A 334 -4.36 11.82 11.47
CA LYS A 334 -3.26 12.39 10.68
C LYS A 334 -2.27 11.30 10.28
N THR A 335 -1.86 10.45 11.23
CA THR A 335 -0.99 9.29 10.95
C THR A 335 -1.61 8.37 9.90
N MET A 336 -2.90 8.05 10.02
CA MET A 336 -3.59 7.22 9.03
C MET A 336 -3.59 7.86 7.64
N ALA A 337 -3.80 9.18 7.51
CA ALA A 337 -3.74 9.86 6.24
C ALA A 337 -2.35 9.76 5.58
N LEU A 338 -1.27 9.82 6.39
CA LEU A 338 0.11 9.64 5.92
C LEU A 338 0.35 8.19 5.46
N LEU A 339 -0.08 7.19 6.25
CA LEU A 339 0.05 5.77 5.88
C LEU A 339 -0.75 5.41 4.61
N PHE A 340 -1.91 6.01 4.41
CA PHE A 340 -2.72 5.80 3.21
C PHE A 340 -2.16 6.51 1.97
N ASN A 341 -1.36 7.57 2.12
CA ASN A 341 -0.92 8.42 1.01
C ASN A 341 -0.23 7.68 -0.15
N PRO A 342 0.67 6.70 0.04
CA PRO A 342 1.28 5.98 -1.07
C PRO A 342 0.27 5.23 -1.94
N VAL A 343 -0.86 4.85 -1.38
CA VAL A 343 -1.90 4.04 -2.05
C VAL A 343 -3.10 4.87 -2.50
N THR A 344 -3.57 5.78 -1.65
CA THR A 344 -4.75 6.63 -1.93
C THR A 344 -4.40 8.13 -1.84
N PRO A 345 -3.53 8.63 -2.75
CA PRO A 345 -2.98 9.98 -2.65
C PRO A 345 -4.04 11.09 -2.73
N TYR A 346 -5.11 10.90 -3.50
CA TYR A 346 -6.14 11.95 -3.64
C TYR A 346 -6.98 12.10 -2.37
N LEU A 347 -7.35 10.99 -1.72
CA LEU A 347 -8.05 11.04 -0.45
C LEU A 347 -7.15 11.62 0.65
N SER A 348 -5.92 11.16 0.74
CA SER A 348 -4.96 11.63 1.75
C SER A 348 -4.67 13.13 1.60
N GLU A 349 -4.47 13.61 0.37
CA GLU A 349 -4.29 15.04 0.10
C GLU A 349 -5.55 15.85 0.43
N ALA A 350 -6.73 15.35 0.07
CA ALA A 350 -7.99 16.02 0.41
C ALA A 350 -8.18 16.14 1.93
N LEU A 351 -7.83 15.10 2.71
CA LEU A 351 -7.86 15.14 4.17
C LEU A 351 -6.82 16.11 4.71
N HIS A 352 -5.61 16.09 4.18
CA HIS A 352 -4.54 16.99 4.57
C HIS A 352 -4.95 18.45 4.41
N GLN A 353 -5.48 18.84 3.25
CA GLN A 353 -5.87 20.22 2.99
C GLN A 353 -7.14 20.66 3.75
N ARG A 354 -8.15 19.77 3.86
CA ARG A 354 -9.47 20.14 4.37
C ARG A 354 -9.69 19.87 5.85
N VAL A 355 -8.79 19.14 6.49
CA VAL A 355 -8.87 18.82 7.92
C VAL A 355 -7.62 19.30 8.63
N TYR A 356 -6.45 18.78 8.25
CA TYR A 356 -5.24 19.02 9.05
C TYR A 356 -4.69 20.42 8.86
N ARG A 357 -4.52 20.90 7.64
CA ARG A 357 -4.07 22.28 7.39
C ARG A 357 -5.10 23.36 7.74
N GLN A 358 -6.38 22.99 7.79
CA GLN A 358 -7.42 23.89 8.29
C GLN A 358 -7.23 24.19 9.77
N LEU A 359 -6.86 23.19 10.58
CA LEU A 359 -6.61 23.32 12.02
C LEU A 359 -5.17 23.77 12.34
N ASP A 360 -4.20 23.39 11.50
CA ASP A 360 -2.78 23.75 11.64
C ASP A 360 -2.18 24.16 10.28
N PRO A 361 -2.23 25.45 9.93
CA PRO A 361 -1.66 25.97 8.68
C PRO A 361 -0.13 25.85 8.57
N THR A 362 0.58 25.48 9.63
CA THR A 362 2.05 25.33 9.65
C THR A 362 2.51 23.99 9.08
N LEU A 363 1.59 23.04 8.87
CA LEU A 363 1.90 21.77 8.23
C LEU A 363 2.39 21.96 6.78
N SER A 364 3.11 20.98 6.27
CA SER A 364 3.65 20.97 4.91
C SER A 364 2.57 21.32 3.86
N GLU A 365 2.97 21.90 2.74
CA GLU A 365 2.07 22.34 1.67
C GLU A 365 1.22 21.20 1.09
N THR A 366 1.77 20.00 1.07
CA THR A 366 1.11 18.75 0.64
C THR A 366 1.44 17.61 1.58
N VAL A 367 0.53 16.65 1.70
CA VAL A 367 0.75 15.44 2.51
C VAL A 367 2.01 14.66 2.11
N SER A 368 2.39 14.73 0.84
CA SER A 368 3.56 14.02 0.29
C SER A 368 4.91 14.63 0.71
N LEU A 369 4.91 15.80 1.34
CA LEU A 369 6.11 16.43 1.92
C LEU A 369 6.24 16.20 3.43
N GLU A 370 5.24 15.56 4.04
CA GLU A 370 5.31 15.13 5.43
C GLU A 370 6.21 13.89 5.56
N ASP A 371 6.87 13.74 6.72
CA ASP A 371 7.70 12.59 7.02
C ASP A 371 6.87 11.31 7.21
N TRP A 372 7.47 10.17 6.86
CA TRP A 372 6.86 8.88 7.12
C TRP A 372 6.70 8.62 8.62
N PRO A 373 5.51 8.22 9.10
CA PRO A 373 5.26 8.00 10.51
C PRO A 373 6.18 6.91 11.08
N GLN A 374 6.81 7.24 12.21
CA GLN A 374 7.61 6.29 12.97
C GLN A 374 6.84 5.87 14.22
N SER A 375 6.89 4.58 14.57
CA SER A 375 6.28 4.13 15.81
C SER A 375 7.03 4.65 17.03
N ALA A 376 6.29 5.09 18.03
CA ALA A 376 6.83 5.64 19.29
C ALA A 376 6.72 4.60 20.40
N ALA A 377 7.83 4.01 20.82
CA ALA A 377 7.86 2.98 21.88
C ALA A 377 7.17 3.43 23.18
N LYS A 378 7.25 4.73 23.52
CA LYS A 378 6.60 5.31 24.71
C LYS A 378 5.08 5.24 24.70
N LEU A 379 4.46 5.07 23.51
CA LEU A 379 3.01 4.95 23.35
C LEU A 379 2.54 3.48 23.31
N LYS A 380 3.45 2.52 23.22
CA LYS A 380 3.12 1.09 23.29
C LYS A 380 2.82 0.66 24.72
N ASN A 381 1.68 0.03 24.92
CA ASN A 381 1.25 -0.51 26.20
C ASN A 381 0.57 -1.87 26.04
N LYS A 382 1.38 -2.92 26.02
CA LYS A 382 0.90 -4.30 25.82
C LYS A 382 -0.10 -4.75 26.88
N LYS A 383 0.08 -4.31 28.14
CA LYS A 383 -0.87 -4.65 29.22
C LYS A 383 -2.27 -4.13 28.91
N VAL A 384 -2.38 -2.86 28.50
CA VAL A 384 -3.67 -2.26 28.10
C VAL A 384 -4.28 -2.99 26.89
N GLU A 385 -3.47 -3.39 25.92
CA GLU A 385 -3.97 -4.16 24.77
C GLU A 385 -4.53 -5.52 25.18
N GLU A 386 -3.85 -6.25 26.05
CA GLU A 386 -4.30 -7.55 26.62
C GLU A 386 -5.58 -7.40 27.45
N ASP A 387 -5.65 -6.38 28.31
CA ASP A 387 -6.83 -6.09 29.11
C ASP A 387 -8.04 -5.77 28.24
N PHE A 388 -7.87 -4.95 27.18
CA PHE A 388 -8.93 -4.64 26.23
C PHE A 388 -9.32 -5.83 25.36
N GLN A 389 -8.39 -6.69 24.99
CA GLN A 389 -8.73 -7.93 24.29
C GLN A 389 -9.65 -8.80 25.17
N THR A 390 -9.32 -8.97 26.44
CA THR A 390 -10.13 -9.69 27.42
C THR A 390 -11.50 -9.06 27.59
N LEU A 391 -11.56 -7.73 27.74
CA LEU A 391 -12.80 -6.97 27.87
C LEU A 391 -13.72 -7.18 26.65
N PHE A 392 -13.20 -7.06 25.41
CA PHE A 392 -14.00 -7.26 24.21
C PHE A 392 -14.46 -8.70 24.01
N GLN A 393 -13.68 -9.70 24.41
CA GLN A 393 -14.09 -11.09 24.45
C GLN A 393 -15.29 -11.27 25.40
N CYS A 394 -15.22 -10.75 26.61
CA CYS A 394 -16.32 -10.81 27.56
C CYS A 394 -17.57 -10.05 27.08
N VAL A 395 -17.41 -8.87 26.46
CA VAL A 395 -18.54 -8.14 25.83
C VAL A 395 -19.17 -8.97 24.72
N SER A 396 -18.38 -9.68 23.92
CA SER A 396 -18.87 -10.59 22.88
C SER A 396 -19.69 -11.74 23.46
N LEU A 397 -19.25 -12.31 24.59
CA LEU A 397 -20.03 -13.32 25.32
C LEU A 397 -21.36 -12.76 25.84
N VAL A 398 -21.37 -11.54 26.40
CA VAL A 398 -22.61 -10.85 26.78
C VAL A 398 -23.57 -10.73 25.60
N TYR A 399 -23.04 -10.40 24.42
CA TYR A 399 -23.88 -10.30 23.21
C TYR A 399 -24.40 -11.67 22.75
N ALA A 400 -23.61 -12.74 22.89
CA ALA A 400 -24.05 -14.09 22.59
C ALA A 400 -25.16 -14.54 23.56
N ALA A 401 -25.00 -14.29 24.87
CA ALA A 401 -26.06 -14.56 25.87
C ALA A 401 -27.34 -13.79 25.59
N ARG A 402 -27.24 -12.49 25.24
CA ARG A 402 -28.38 -11.67 24.81
C ARG A 402 -29.09 -12.25 23.59
N GLN A 403 -28.38 -12.70 22.61
CA GLN A 403 -28.92 -13.32 21.41
C GLN A 403 -29.66 -14.61 21.75
N GLY A 404 -29.08 -15.46 22.63
CA GLY A 404 -29.72 -16.67 23.13
C GLY A 404 -31.06 -16.39 23.86
N ALA A 405 -31.09 -15.30 24.63
CA ALA A 405 -32.30 -14.86 25.34
C ALA A 405 -33.31 -14.04 24.48
N GLY A 406 -33.00 -13.77 23.20
CA GLY A 406 -33.80 -12.90 22.35
C GLY A 406 -33.79 -11.41 22.75
N LEU A 407 -32.80 -10.96 23.55
CA LEU A 407 -32.69 -9.62 24.09
C LEU A 407 -31.90 -8.70 23.13
N LYS A 408 -32.49 -7.57 22.76
CA LYS A 408 -31.81 -6.60 21.89
C LYS A 408 -30.65 -5.87 22.62
N ARG A 409 -29.55 -5.63 21.97
CA ARG A 409 -28.38 -4.91 22.54
C ARG A 409 -28.74 -3.54 23.13
N ARG A 410 -29.71 -2.84 22.57
CA ARG A 410 -30.17 -1.51 23.03
C ARG A 410 -31.00 -1.53 24.30
N TRP A 411 -31.47 -2.69 24.77
CA TRP A 411 -32.24 -2.80 26.01
C TRP A 411 -31.29 -2.92 27.20
N PRO A 412 -31.32 -1.99 28.16
CA PRO A 412 -30.49 -2.09 29.34
C PRO A 412 -30.93 -3.26 30.22
N LEU A 413 -30.00 -4.01 30.73
CA LEU A 413 -30.25 -5.07 31.71
C LEU A 413 -29.88 -4.60 33.10
N SER A 414 -30.54 -5.15 34.12
CA SER A 414 -30.30 -4.76 35.51
C SER A 414 -29.02 -5.37 36.07
N ARG A 415 -28.74 -6.63 35.74
CA ARG A 415 -27.65 -7.42 36.34
C ARG A 415 -27.04 -8.37 35.36
N LEU A 416 -25.72 -8.57 35.50
CA LEU A 416 -24.87 -9.51 34.78
C LEU A 416 -24.05 -10.29 35.80
N VAL A 417 -23.82 -11.58 35.59
CA VAL A 417 -22.88 -12.37 36.35
C VAL A 417 -21.78 -12.86 35.41
N VAL A 418 -20.51 -12.66 35.78
CA VAL A 418 -19.35 -13.16 35.05
C VAL A 418 -18.58 -14.10 35.97
N VAL A 419 -18.44 -15.35 35.53
CA VAL A 419 -17.63 -16.36 36.21
C VAL A 419 -16.41 -16.64 35.36
N ALA A 420 -15.22 -16.32 35.85
CA ALA A 420 -13.98 -16.41 35.08
C ALA A 420 -12.74 -16.51 36.02
N PRO A 421 -11.56 -16.94 35.49
CA PRO A 421 -10.32 -16.88 36.22
C PRO A 421 -9.99 -15.45 36.71
N GLU A 422 -9.26 -15.34 37.82
CA GLU A 422 -8.94 -14.05 38.45
C GLU A 422 -8.25 -13.07 37.50
N GLU A 423 -7.41 -13.56 36.57
CA GLU A 423 -6.74 -12.72 35.57
C GLU A 423 -7.75 -11.98 34.67
N VAL A 424 -8.79 -12.69 34.22
CA VAL A 424 -9.89 -12.13 33.43
C VAL A 424 -10.69 -11.13 34.24
N LEU A 425 -11.01 -11.51 35.51
CA LEU A 425 -11.80 -10.63 36.39
C LEU A 425 -11.02 -9.37 36.78
N ALA A 426 -9.69 -9.45 36.95
CA ALA A 426 -8.86 -8.29 37.23
C ALA A 426 -8.89 -7.28 36.06
N ALA A 427 -8.81 -7.75 34.82
CA ALA A 427 -8.93 -6.92 33.62
C ALA A 427 -10.30 -6.25 33.53
N LEU A 428 -11.39 -6.97 33.83
CA LEU A 428 -12.74 -6.40 33.82
C LEU A 428 -12.97 -5.38 34.93
N ARG A 429 -12.45 -5.65 36.15
CA ARG A 429 -12.55 -4.71 37.28
C ARG A 429 -11.78 -3.41 37.06
N SER A 430 -10.64 -3.47 36.36
CA SER A 430 -9.87 -2.26 36.02
C SER A 430 -10.62 -1.29 35.11
N GLU A 431 -11.54 -1.82 34.28
CA GLU A 431 -12.34 -1.07 33.33
C GLU A 431 -13.86 -1.36 33.50
N GLU A 432 -14.31 -1.52 34.74
CA GLU A 432 -15.68 -1.95 35.04
C GLU A 432 -16.74 -1.03 34.42
N ASP A 433 -16.57 0.29 34.56
CA ASP A 433 -17.52 1.28 34.00
C ASP A 433 -17.63 1.13 32.48
N LEU A 434 -16.50 0.96 31.79
CA LEU A 434 -16.46 0.76 30.35
C LEU A 434 -17.08 -0.57 29.95
N PHE A 435 -16.80 -1.63 30.70
CA PHE A 435 -17.39 -2.95 30.48
C PHE A 435 -18.92 -2.92 30.61
N LEU A 436 -19.43 -2.31 31.69
CA LEU A 436 -20.87 -2.14 31.93
C LEU A 436 -21.54 -1.32 30.81
N GLU A 437 -20.88 -0.26 30.38
CA GLU A 437 -21.40 0.57 29.28
C GLU A 437 -21.48 -0.20 27.97
N LEU A 438 -20.41 -0.89 27.55
CA LEU A 438 -20.37 -1.67 26.33
C LEU A 438 -21.35 -2.85 26.38
N ALA A 439 -21.45 -3.53 27.52
CA ALA A 439 -22.41 -4.60 27.75
C ALA A 439 -23.86 -4.12 27.83
N ASN A 440 -24.08 -2.81 28.04
CA ASN A 440 -25.37 -2.17 28.32
C ASN A 440 -26.08 -2.82 29.51
N VAL A 441 -25.39 -2.94 30.65
CA VAL A 441 -25.85 -3.53 31.90
C VAL A 441 -25.62 -2.54 33.02
N LYS A 442 -26.50 -2.51 34.02
CA LYS A 442 -26.39 -1.56 35.16
C LYS A 442 -25.38 -2.01 36.21
N THR A 443 -25.31 -3.31 36.47
CA THR A 443 -24.38 -3.88 37.46
C THR A 443 -23.86 -5.23 37.01
N ALA A 444 -22.58 -5.52 37.34
CA ALA A 444 -21.99 -6.84 37.13
C ALA A 444 -21.52 -7.44 38.47
N GLU A 445 -21.62 -8.74 38.60
CA GLU A 445 -21.03 -9.52 39.67
C GLU A 445 -19.95 -10.43 39.11
N PHE A 446 -18.79 -10.40 39.72
CA PHE A 446 -17.61 -11.14 39.28
C PHE A 446 -17.27 -12.23 40.28
N ALA A 447 -17.15 -13.46 39.83
CA ALA A 447 -16.83 -14.61 40.66
C ALA A 447 -15.84 -15.58 39.99
N ILE A 448 -14.97 -16.21 40.75
CA ILE A 448 -14.05 -17.25 40.26
C ILE A 448 -14.79 -18.56 40.01
N GLU A 449 -15.79 -18.85 40.85
CA GLU A 449 -16.60 -20.07 40.79
C GLU A 449 -18.07 -19.77 41.00
N LYS A 450 -18.94 -20.66 40.51
CA LYS A 450 -20.39 -20.59 40.79
C LYS A 450 -20.66 -20.91 42.25
N THR A 451 -20.82 -19.89 43.08
CA THR A 451 -21.07 -20.01 44.50
C THR A 451 -22.56 -19.76 44.80
N LYS A 452 -23.04 -20.26 45.98
CA LYS A 452 -24.42 -19.95 46.46
C LYS A 452 -24.66 -18.47 46.68
N GLN A 453 -23.62 -17.64 46.81
CA GLN A 453 -23.70 -16.20 46.99
C GLN A 453 -24.19 -15.48 45.71
N LEU A 454 -23.95 -16.07 44.51
CA LEU A 454 -24.45 -15.55 43.24
C LEU A 454 -25.98 -15.72 43.06
N GLY A 455 -26.60 -16.45 43.95
CA GLY A 455 -28.04 -16.81 43.84
C GLY A 455 -28.26 -17.99 42.87
N ASN A 456 -29.58 -18.28 42.66
CA ASN A 456 -29.94 -19.30 41.68
C ASN A 456 -29.85 -18.69 40.28
N LEU A 457 -28.99 -19.25 39.43
CA LEU A 457 -28.79 -18.86 38.01
C LEU A 457 -29.71 -19.69 37.07
N ASP A 458 -30.58 -20.53 37.61
CA ASP A 458 -31.58 -21.28 36.83
C ASP A 458 -32.49 -20.30 36.09
N GLY A 459 -32.63 -20.49 34.78
CA GLY A 459 -33.41 -19.59 33.91
C GLY A 459 -32.65 -18.37 33.37
N TRP A 460 -31.37 -18.16 33.74
CA TRP A 460 -30.53 -17.15 33.13
C TRP A 460 -29.98 -17.67 31.78
N SER A 461 -29.76 -16.77 30.86
CA SER A 461 -29.17 -17.11 29.55
C SER A 461 -27.65 -17.15 29.64
N PRO A 462 -27.00 -18.33 29.54
CA PRO A 462 -25.55 -18.43 29.59
C PRO A 462 -24.91 -18.23 28.22
N ALA A 463 -23.65 -17.78 28.22
CA ALA A 463 -22.70 -17.92 27.12
C ALA A 463 -21.31 -18.26 27.71
N THR A 464 -20.56 -19.13 27.05
CA THR A 464 -19.29 -19.65 27.56
C THR A 464 -18.24 -19.64 26.47
N GLU A 465 -17.03 -19.23 26.84
CA GLU A 465 -15.82 -19.36 26.01
C GLU A 465 -14.62 -19.73 26.91
N GLY A 466 -14.03 -20.91 26.68
CA GLY A 466 -12.97 -21.43 27.54
C GLY A 466 -13.44 -21.57 28.98
N CYS A 467 -12.75 -20.90 29.90
CA CYS A 467 -13.07 -20.90 31.35
C CYS A 467 -13.97 -19.67 31.74
N THR A 468 -14.44 -18.88 30.81
CA THR A 468 -15.27 -17.69 31.09
C THR A 468 -16.73 -18.00 30.78
N GLU A 469 -17.61 -17.77 31.75
CA GLU A 469 -19.03 -17.92 31.60
C GLU A 469 -19.73 -16.60 31.95
N VAL A 470 -20.74 -16.24 31.16
CA VAL A 470 -21.56 -15.03 31.36
C VAL A 470 -23.01 -15.44 31.49
N PHE A 471 -23.71 -14.88 32.45
CA PHE A 471 -25.15 -15.12 32.73
C PHE A 471 -25.91 -13.81 32.77
N LEU A 472 -27.06 -13.76 32.07
CA LEU A 472 -27.96 -12.60 31.95
C LEU A 472 -29.33 -12.88 32.56
#